data_4f5fcda66cf933f1f159bbefc76e53ee
#
_entry.id   4f5fcda66cf933f1f159bbefc76e53ee
#
_cell.length_a   1.000
_cell.length_b   1.000
_cell.length_c   1.000
_cell.angle_alpha   90.00
_cell.angle_beta   90.00
_cell.angle_gamma   90.00
#
_symmetry.space_group_name_H-M   'P 1'
#
loop_
_entity.id
_entity.type
_entity.pdbx_description
1 polymer ?
#
loop_
_entity_poly.entity_id
_entity_poly.type
_entity_poly.pdbx_seq_one_letter_code
_entity_poly.pdbx_strand_id
1 'polypeptide(L)' 'MPLEKGKGLHVAKVVEITAESTKSFEDAIALGVDRASKTLKNVQGAWVKDQKVIVRDGKIAVFRVYLKVTFILVE' A
#
# COMPACT_ATOMS: atom_id res chain seq x y z
N MET A 1 14.69 14.48 -1.42
CA MET A 1 13.71 14.79 -0.40
C MET A 1 13.75 16.26 -0.05
N PRO A 2 12.75 16.97 -0.32
CA PRO A 2 12.79 18.42 -0.15
C PRO A 2 12.46 18.89 1.26
N LEU A 3 13.11 18.31 2.24
CA LEU A 3 12.89 18.73 3.61
C LEU A 3 13.25 20.19 3.80
N GLU A 4 14.25 20.61 3.06
CA GLU A 4 14.70 21.99 3.18
C GLU A 4 13.62 22.96 2.72
N LYS A 5 12.74 22.53 1.84
CA LYS A 5 11.72 23.43 1.35
C LYS A 5 10.76 23.83 2.44
N GLY A 6 10.29 22.89 3.18
CA GLY A 6 9.38 23.15 4.25
C GLY A 6 10.11 23.34 5.53
N LYS A 7 11.34 23.81 5.40
CA LYS A 7 12.16 23.87 6.56
C LYS A 7 12.35 22.50 7.14
N GLY A 8 12.24 21.51 6.26
CA GLY A 8 12.51 20.16 6.65
C GLY A 8 11.38 19.44 7.35
N LEU A 9 10.21 20.02 7.34
CA LEU A 9 9.12 19.43 8.11
C LEU A 9 8.05 18.87 7.21
N HIS A 10 7.72 17.62 7.45
CA HIS A 10 6.63 16.95 6.77
C HIS A 10 5.76 16.28 7.79
N VAL A 11 4.49 16.29 7.53
CA VAL A 11 3.56 15.47 8.30
C VAL A 11 2.99 14.45 7.34
N ALA A 12 3.08 13.20 7.72
CA ALA A 12 2.58 12.12 6.91
C ALA A 12 1.50 11.37 7.67
N LYS A 13 0.67 10.73 6.92
CA LYS A 13 -0.37 9.90 7.49
C LYS A 13 -0.25 8.51 6.90
N VAL A 14 -0.64 7.53 7.69
CA VAL A 14 -0.59 6.14 7.27
C VAL A 14 -2.00 5.57 7.30
N VAL A 15 -2.40 4.95 6.22
CA VAL A 15 -3.66 4.21 6.19
C VAL A 15 -3.36 2.75 5.90
N GLU A 16 -4.21 1.89 6.40
CA GLU A 16 -4.05 0.46 6.16
C GLU A 16 -5.10 0.00 5.18
N ILE A 17 -4.67 -0.78 4.21
CA ILE A 17 -5.57 -1.35 3.22
C ILE A 17 -5.21 -2.80 3.00
N THR A 18 -6.13 -3.54 2.44
CA THR A 18 -5.86 -4.90 1.98
C THR A 18 -6.08 -4.94 0.49
N ALA A 19 -5.34 -5.81 -0.18
CA ALA A 19 -5.50 -6.03 -1.60
C ALA A 19 -5.33 -7.51 -1.89
N GLU A 20 -6.00 -7.97 -2.91
CA GLU A 20 -5.96 -9.37 -3.28
C GLU A 20 -5.73 -9.52 -4.75
N SER A 21 -5.07 -10.62 -5.11
CA SER A 21 -4.85 -10.96 -6.50
C SER A 21 -4.88 -12.48 -6.61
N THR A 22 -5.36 -12.96 -7.73
CA THR A 22 -5.27 -14.38 -8.03
C THR A 22 -3.95 -14.74 -8.68
N LYS A 23 -3.09 -13.74 -8.95
CA LYS A 23 -1.85 -13.96 -9.69
C LYS A 23 -0.63 -14.08 -8.79
N SER A 24 -0.44 -13.13 -7.90
CA SER A 24 0.76 -13.11 -7.08
C SER A 24 0.64 -12.06 -5.99
N PHE A 25 1.57 -12.13 -5.01
CA PHE A 25 1.67 -11.08 -4.01
C PHE A 25 2.09 -9.77 -4.66
N GLU A 26 3.01 -9.83 -5.60
CA GLU A 26 3.46 -8.60 -6.29
C GLU A 26 2.31 -7.91 -6.99
N ASP A 27 1.46 -8.70 -7.65
CA ASP A 27 0.32 -8.14 -8.32
C ASP A 27 -0.65 -7.52 -7.33
N ALA A 28 -0.86 -8.17 -6.20
CA ALA A 28 -1.74 -7.64 -5.16
C ALA A 28 -1.21 -6.30 -4.63
N ILE A 29 0.10 -6.21 -4.42
CA ILE A 29 0.72 -4.98 -3.95
C ILE A 29 0.50 -3.86 -4.98
N ALA A 30 0.75 -4.17 -6.25
CA ALA A 30 0.59 -3.18 -7.31
C ALA A 30 -0.85 -2.69 -7.40
N LEU A 31 -1.81 -3.59 -7.29
CA LEU A 31 -3.22 -3.22 -7.33
C LEU A 31 -3.57 -2.32 -6.16
N GLY A 32 -3.07 -2.66 -4.97
CA GLY A 32 -3.35 -1.87 -3.77
C GLY A 32 -2.80 -0.47 -3.87
N VAL A 33 -1.55 -0.34 -4.30
CA VAL A 33 -0.91 0.96 -4.43
C VAL A 33 -1.61 1.79 -5.50
N ASP A 34 -1.93 1.17 -6.63
CA ASP A 34 -2.61 1.87 -7.71
C ASP A 34 -3.96 2.42 -7.25
N ARG A 35 -4.73 1.59 -6.56
CA ARG A 35 -6.04 2.01 -6.10
C ARG A 35 -5.94 3.12 -5.06
N ALA A 36 -5.00 2.98 -4.13
CA ALA A 36 -4.80 4.00 -3.10
C ALA A 36 -4.40 5.33 -3.72
N SER A 37 -3.57 5.29 -4.75
CA SER A 37 -3.09 6.50 -5.39
C SER A 37 -4.18 7.25 -6.15
N LYS A 38 -5.30 6.61 -6.41
CA LYS A 38 -6.41 7.27 -7.08
C LYS A 38 -7.20 8.18 -6.16
N THR A 39 -7.18 7.89 -4.87
CA THR A 39 -7.97 8.67 -3.92
C THR A 39 -7.10 9.44 -2.94
N LEU A 40 -5.87 9.02 -2.72
CA LEU A 40 -4.96 9.69 -1.82
C LEU A 40 -3.94 10.46 -2.63
N LYS A 41 -3.70 11.69 -2.24
CA LYS A 41 -2.69 12.50 -2.89
C LYS A 41 -1.36 12.31 -2.18
N ASN A 42 -0.29 12.42 -2.95
CA ASN A 42 1.07 12.40 -2.40
C ASN A 42 1.42 11.11 -1.69
N VAL A 43 1.02 10.00 -2.30
CA VAL A 43 1.43 8.70 -1.79
C VAL A 43 2.93 8.58 -1.97
N GLN A 44 3.64 8.34 -0.88
CA GLN A 44 5.09 8.30 -0.87
C GLN A 44 5.64 6.90 -0.77
N GLY A 45 4.90 6.02 -0.17
CA GLY A 45 5.37 4.66 -0.02
C GLY A 45 4.31 3.79 0.59
N ALA A 46 4.63 2.54 0.61
CA ALA A 46 3.78 1.55 1.24
C ALA A 46 4.68 0.43 1.69
N TRP A 47 4.35 -0.15 2.82
CA TRP A 47 5.09 -1.36 3.16
C TRP A 47 4.10 -2.47 3.44
N VAL A 48 4.56 -3.67 3.21
CA VAL A 48 3.76 -4.86 3.41
C VAL A 48 3.82 -5.19 4.88
N LYS A 49 2.69 -5.02 5.55
CA LYS A 49 2.60 -5.35 6.96
C LYS A 49 2.52 -6.85 7.12
N ASP A 50 1.79 -7.50 6.20
CA ASP A 50 1.53 -8.92 6.32
C ASP A 50 1.06 -9.43 4.97
N GLN A 51 1.16 -10.75 4.80
CA GLN A 51 0.66 -11.36 3.58
C GLN A 51 0.25 -12.78 3.90
N LYS A 52 -0.74 -13.25 3.19
CA LYS A 52 -1.18 -14.61 3.35
C LYS A 52 -1.84 -15.12 2.09
N VAL A 53 -1.96 -16.41 1.98
CA VAL A 53 -2.68 -17.01 0.88
C VAL A 53 -3.98 -17.58 1.39
N ILE A 54 -4.97 -17.57 0.53
CA ILE A 54 -6.23 -18.21 0.81
C ILE A 54 -6.26 -19.49 0.00
N VAL A 55 -6.53 -20.56 0.69
CA VAL A 55 -6.46 -21.90 0.10
C VAL A 55 -7.87 -22.44 -0.08
N ARG A 56 -8.12 -23.00 -1.26
CA ARG A 56 -9.38 -23.68 -1.54
C ARG A 56 -9.06 -25.00 -2.22
N ASP A 57 -9.65 -26.03 -1.71
CA ASP A 57 -9.46 -27.38 -2.25
C ASP A 57 -7.98 -27.75 -2.35
N GLY A 58 -7.22 -27.37 -1.32
CA GLY A 58 -5.81 -27.71 -1.23
C GLY A 58 -4.90 -26.92 -2.14
N LYS A 59 -5.42 -25.88 -2.77
CA LYS A 59 -4.62 -25.07 -3.70
C LYS A 59 -4.72 -23.61 -3.33
N ILE A 60 -3.67 -22.88 -3.64
CA ILE A 60 -3.67 -21.44 -3.40
C ILE A 60 -4.63 -20.81 -4.39
N ALA A 61 -5.65 -20.10 -3.85
CA ALA A 61 -6.65 -19.45 -4.66
C ALA A 61 -6.39 -17.96 -4.78
N VAL A 62 -5.95 -17.34 -3.70
CA VAL A 62 -5.83 -15.89 -3.64
C VAL A 62 -4.59 -15.52 -2.85
N PHE A 63 -3.92 -14.48 -3.31
CA PHE A 63 -2.79 -13.87 -2.61
C PHE A 63 -3.31 -12.57 -2.02
N ARG A 64 -3.22 -12.43 -0.70
CA ARG A 64 -3.71 -11.25 0.00
C ARG A 64 -2.56 -10.54 0.69
N VAL A 65 -2.51 -9.21 0.55
CA VAL A 65 -1.52 -8.41 1.23
C VAL A 65 -2.21 -7.37 2.11
N TYR A 66 -1.54 -7.04 3.20
CA TYR A 66 -1.98 -6.00 4.13
C TYR A 66 -0.92 -4.91 4.04
N LEU A 67 -1.32 -3.73 3.61
CA LEU A 67 -0.38 -2.65 3.31
C LEU A 67 -0.61 -1.48 4.23
N LYS A 68 0.48 -0.84 4.62
CA LYS A 68 0.43 0.47 5.27
C LYS A 68 0.92 1.46 4.24
N VAL A 69 0.02 2.32 3.81
CA VAL A 69 0.32 3.29 2.77
C VAL A 69 0.56 4.64 3.44
N THR A 70 1.70 5.24 3.11
CA THR A 70 2.10 6.52 3.67
C THR A 70 1.88 7.61 2.64
N PHE A 71 1.26 8.69 3.05
CA PHE A 71 1.11 9.84 2.17
C PHE A 71 1.33 11.11 2.96
N ILE A 72 1.79 12.14 2.26
CA ILE A 72 2.15 13.40 2.88
C ILE A 72 0.93 14.30 2.92
N LEU A 73 0.70 14.89 4.06
CA LEU A 73 -0.37 15.87 4.22
C LEU A 73 0.10 17.20 3.66
N VAL A 74 -0.73 17.79 2.84
CA VAL A 74 -0.41 19.07 2.20
C VAL A 74 -1.28 20.14 2.84
N GLU A 75 -0.64 21.26 3.15
CA GLU A 75 -1.36 22.35 3.78
C GLU A 75 -2.12 23.20 2.82
#